data_b214df2b076469683638155e8b68e35f
#
_entry.id   b214df2b076469683638155e8b68e35f
#
_cell.length_a   1.000
_cell.length_b   1.000
_cell.length_c   1.000
_cell.angle_alpha   90.00
_cell.angle_beta   90.00
_cell.angle_gamma   90.00
#
_symmetry.space_group_name_H-M   'P 1'
#
loop_
_entity.id
_entity.type
_entity.pdbx_description
1 polymer ?
#
loop_
_entity_poly.entity_id
_entity_poly.type
_entity_poly.pdbx_seq_one_letter_code
_entity_poly.pdbx_strand_id
1 'polypeptide(L)'
;MTCLLYNKIQNCEVSKIKINSKLILKLTALFAVICFALCSCSININVNGSDSESKTTVSEIGTLSVHYLDVGQGDSIFIELPNQKCMLIDAGENMYGKSITEYINNLGYTNIDYLVATHPHADHIGSMAYVVKHNNIGEIYMPKVTTTTKTYENLLTAIADKGLKVKSAKAGMNIIDDNDFSINILAPVTIDEDNLNNCSVILKITYKSDSFLFLGDAEKKELETVTADMSAEVLKVGHHGSRTSTTKALLEKVNPKYAVISLGKDNSYGHPHKSTLKLLDEFGVETYRTDENGTVVISTEGSGVTIKMGQTSMKRDE
;
A
#
# COMPACT_ATOMS: atom_id res chain seq x y z
N MET A 1 4.41 -15.96 -22.97
CA MET A 1 3.15 -15.19 -23.02
C MET A 1 3.18 -14.04 -21.99
N THR A 2 3.60 -14.29 -20.79
CA THR A 2 3.68 -13.32 -19.66
C THR A 2 4.56 -12.10 -19.95
N CYS A 3 5.75 -12.29 -20.53
CA CYS A 3 6.67 -11.19 -20.88
C CYS A 3 6.10 -10.26 -21.96
N LEU A 4 5.39 -10.82 -22.94
CA LEU A 4 4.71 -10.04 -23.98
C LEU A 4 3.53 -9.23 -23.42
N LEU A 5 2.80 -9.77 -22.45
CA LEU A 5 1.69 -9.09 -21.79
C LEU A 5 2.19 -7.93 -20.95
N TYR A 6 3.25 -8.12 -20.16
CA TYR A 6 3.87 -7.08 -19.35
C TYR A 6 4.38 -5.92 -20.21
N ASN A 7 5.09 -6.19 -21.30
CA ASN A 7 5.58 -5.16 -22.21
C ASN A 7 4.45 -4.41 -22.93
N LYS A 8 3.34 -5.08 -23.26
CA LYS A 8 2.17 -4.44 -23.89
C LYS A 8 1.49 -3.44 -22.94
N ILE A 9 1.47 -3.73 -21.64
CA ILE A 9 0.89 -2.85 -20.62
C ILE A 9 1.75 -1.59 -20.42
N GLN A 10 3.07 -1.67 -20.60
CA GLN A 10 3.98 -0.53 -20.43
C GLN A 10 4.09 0.40 -21.66
N ASN A 11 4.01 -0.13 -22.89
CA ASN A 11 4.38 0.59 -24.12
C ASN A 11 3.20 1.16 -24.92
N CYS A 12 1.99 1.29 -24.36
CA CYS A 12 0.86 1.88 -25.06
C CYS A 12 1.03 3.43 -25.14
N GLU A 13 1.56 3.93 -26.24
CA GLU A 13 1.63 5.39 -26.52
C GLU A 13 0.22 5.99 -26.72
N VAL A 14 -0.02 7.11 -26.04
CA VAL A 14 -1.27 7.87 -26.15
C VAL A 14 -1.24 8.67 -27.44
N SER A 15 -2.10 8.35 -28.40
CA SER A 15 -2.37 9.25 -29.54
C SER A 15 -2.99 10.55 -29.00
N LYS A 16 -2.29 11.67 -29.21
CA LYS A 16 -2.75 13.02 -28.80
C LYS A 16 -4.02 13.40 -29.56
N ILE A 17 -5.16 13.37 -28.87
CA ILE A 17 -6.40 13.94 -29.38
C ILE A 17 -6.28 15.48 -29.26
N LYS A 18 -6.25 16.17 -30.42
CA LYS A 18 -6.32 17.62 -30.48
C LYS A 18 -7.74 18.08 -30.14
N ILE A 19 -7.90 18.59 -28.91
CA ILE A 19 -9.18 19.18 -28.49
C ILE A 19 -9.20 20.65 -28.91
N ASN A 20 -10.28 21.06 -29.59
CA ASN A 20 -10.46 22.40 -30.14
C ASN A 20 -10.78 23.40 -29.01
N SER A 21 -9.88 24.36 -28.77
CA SER A 21 -9.95 25.33 -27.68
C SER A 21 -11.21 26.21 -27.68
N LYS A 22 -11.87 26.39 -28.83
CA LYS A 22 -13.12 27.15 -28.97
C LYS A 22 -14.35 26.41 -28.42
N LEU A 23 -14.29 25.09 -28.25
CA LEU A 23 -15.39 24.30 -27.68
C LEU A 23 -15.34 24.34 -26.16
N ILE A 24 -14.15 24.40 -25.56
CA ILE A 24 -13.95 24.48 -24.10
C ILE A 24 -14.50 25.79 -23.56
N LEU A 25 -14.27 26.92 -24.25
CA LEU A 25 -14.69 28.25 -23.82
C LEU A 25 -16.22 28.43 -23.81
N LYS A 26 -16.96 27.65 -24.61
CA LYS A 26 -18.45 27.71 -24.62
C LYS A 26 -19.07 26.83 -23.53
N LEU A 27 -18.40 25.77 -23.09
CA LEU A 27 -18.87 24.91 -22.00
C LEU A 27 -18.64 25.52 -20.61
N THR A 28 -17.56 26.28 -20.43
CA THR A 28 -17.28 26.97 -19.15
C THR A 28 -18.23 28.13 -18.87
N ALA A 29 -18.69 28.85 -19.92
CA ALA A 29 -19.68 29.95 -19.77
C ALA A 29 -21.07 29.42 -19.38
N LEU A 30 -21.46 28.23 -19.80
CA LEU A 30 -22.76 27.64 -19.47
C LEU A 30 -22.81 27.09 -18.03
N PHE A 31 -21.66 26.65 -17.48
CA PHE A 31 -21.57 26.12 -16.11
C PHE A 31 -21.62 27.23 -15.04
N ALA A 32 -21.11 28.42 -15.36
CA ALA A 32 -21.11 29.57 -14.43
C ALA A 32 -22.53 30.12 -14.16
N VAL A 33 -23.47 29.98 -15.09
CA VAL A 33 -24.86 30.49 -14.95
C VAL A 33 -25.73 29.54 -14.11
N ILE A 34 -25.39 28.26 -14.03
CA ILE A 34 -26.17 27.27 -13.26
C ILE A 34 -25.79 27.26 -11.77
N CYS A 35 -24.58 27.66 -11.40
CA CYS A 35 -24.13 27.69 -10.01
C CYS A 35 -24.70 28.90 -9.19
N PHE A 36 -25.22 29.94 -9.83
CA PHE A 36 -25.75 31.10 -9.11
C PHE A 36 -27.23 30.97 -8.67
N ALA A 37 -27.94 29.92 -9.08
CA ALA A 37 -29.36 29.72 -8.81
C ALA A 37 -29.70 28.79 -7.62
N LEU A 38 -28.70 28.21 -6.94
CA LEU A 38 -28.92 27.21 -5.88
C LEU A 38 -28.36 27.58 -4.50
N CYS A 39 -28.17 28.87 -4.23
CA CYS A 39 -27.75 29.32 -2.91
C CYS A 39 -28.92 30.08 -2.22
N SER A 40 -29.84 29.36 -1.61
CA SER A 40 -30.69 29.81 -0.48
C SER A 40 -31.74 28.74 -0.15
N CYS A 41 -31.48 27.91 0.83
CA CYS A 41 -32.48 27.39 1.79
C CYS A 41 -31.79 26.56 2.86
N SER A 42 -31.57 27.13 4.02
CA SER A 42 -31.26 26.40 5.25
C SER A 42 -32.56 25.80 5.79
N ILE A 43 -32.66 24.47 5.82
CA ILE A 43 -33.73 23.78 6.55
C ILE A 43 -33.08 23.09 7.75
N ASN A 44 -33.38 23.60 8.95
CA ASN A 44 -33.14 22.93 10.22
C ASN A 44 -34.19 21.82 10.41
N ILE A 45 -33.83 20.58 10.36
CA ILE A 45 -34.66 19.46 10.81
C ILE A 45 -33.98 18.82 12.02
N ASN A 46 -34.58 19.04 13.20
CA ASN A 46 -34.30 18.29 14.39
C ASN A 46 -35.05 16.95 14.30
N VAL A 47 -34.35 15.83 14.18
CA VAL A 47 -34.93 14.49 14.35
C VAL A 47 -34.16 13.77 15.44
N ASN A 48 -34.77 13.70 16.62
CA ASN A 48 -34.40 12.72 17.65
C ASN A 48 -34.83 11.33 17.18
N GLY A 49 -33.88 10.44 16.98
CA GLY A 49 -34.10 9.04 16.67
C GLY A 49 -32.79 8.30 16.86
N SER A 50 -32.70 7.58 17.98
CA SER A 50 -31.59 6.68 18.30
C SER A 50 -31.65 5.45 17.42
N ASP A 51 -30.70 5.32 16.49
CA ASP A 51 -30.21 4.03 15.98
C ASP A 51 -28.76 4.26 15.53
N SER A 52 -27.83 3.69 16.28
CA SER A 52 -26.40 3.80 16.03
C SER A 52 -25.97 2.82 14.95
N GLU A 53 -26.19 3.15 13.68
CA GLU A 53 -25.37 2.62 12.60
C GLU A 53 -24.07 3.42 12.57
N SER A 54 -22.98 2.79 12.99
CA SER A 54 -21.63 3.32 12.85
C SER A 54 -21.32 3.47 11.37
N LYS A 55 -21.62 4.61 10.79
CA LYS A 55 -21.04 5.02 9.50
C LYS A 55 -19.56 5.25 9.73
N THR A 56 -18.74 4.32 9.27
CA THR A 56 -17.30 4.50 9.15
C THR A 56 -17.07 5.64 8.15
N THR A 57 -16.60 6.75 8.63
CA THR A 57 -16.25 7.92 7.81
C THR A 57 -14.80 7.78 7.34
N VAL A 58 -14.52 8.17 6.09
CA VAL A 58 -13.15 8.39 5.60
C VAL A 58 -12.37 9.19 6.65
N SER A 59 -11.09 8.86 6.86
CA SER A 59 -10.24 9.54 7.85
C SER A 59 -10.29 11.06 7.70
N GLU A 60 -10.13 11.77 8.80
CA GLU A 60 -10.13 13.25 8.76
C GLU A 60 -9.01 13.76 7.86
N ILE A 61 -9.26 14.87 7.16
CA ILE A 61 -8.24 15.53 6.34
C ILE A 61 -7.03 15.86 7.23
N GLY A 62 -5.85 15.41 6.81
CA GLY A 62 -4.61 15.62 7.55
C GLY A 62 -4.20 14.48 8.47
N THR A 63 -4.90 13.34 8.46
CA THR A 63 -4.48 12.12 9.15
C THR A 63 -3.89 11.12 8.15
N LEU A 64 -2.74 10.54 8.47
CA LEU A 64 -2.16 9.37 7.82
C LEU A 64 -2.46 8.15 8.68
N SER A 65 -3.13 7.12 8.13
CA SER A 65 -3.40 5.87 8.85
C SER A 65 -2.88 4.68 8.04
N VAL A 66 -2.03 3.87 8.65
CA VAL A 66 -1.43 2.67 8.04
C VAL A 66 -2.04 1.44 8.71
N HIS A 67 -2.75 0.63 7.94
CA HIS A 67 -3.43 -0.59 8.38
C HIS A 67 -2.63 -1.80 7.90
N TYR A 68 -1.93 -2.47 8.79
CA TYR A 68 -1.27 -3.73 8.54
C TYR A 68 -2.30 -4.84 8.72
N LEU A 69 -2.89 -5.30 7.62
CA LEU A 69 -4.02 -6.23 7.62
C LEU A 69 -3.56 -7.64 8.02
N ASP A 70 -4.29 -8.28 8.92
CA ASP A 70 -4.08 -9.71 9.22
C ASP A 70 -4.70 -10.56 8.10
N VAL A 71 -3.88 -10.89 7.11
CA VAL A 71 -4.19 -11.78 5.98
C VAL A 71 -3.56 -13.16 6.15
N GLY A 72 -3.24 -13.57 7.39
CA GLY A 72 -2.44 -14.77 7.61
C GLY A 72 -0.99 -14.58 7.15
N GLN A 73 -0.39 -15.60 6.50
CA GLN A 73 0.96 -15.47 5.97
C GLN A 73 0.95 -14.56 4.74
N GLY A 74 1.78 -13.51 4.79
CA GLY A 74 1.91 -12.55 3.70
C GLY A 74 1.72 -11.09 4.13
N ASP A 75 1.81 -10.18 3.16
CA ASP A 75 1.64 -8.75 3.35
C ASP A 75 0.38 -8.24 2.67
N SER A 76 -0.38 -7.41 3.39
CA SER A 76 -1.39 -6.52 2.82
C SER A 76 -1.48 -5.29 3.71
N ILE A 77 -1.18 -4.12 3.15
CA ILE A 77 -1.11 -2.88 3.92
C ILE A 77 -1.97 -1.85 3.22
N PHE A 78 -3.08 -1.46 3.85
CA PHE A 78 -3.92 -0.38 3.37
C PHE A 78 -3.54 0.93 4.06
N ILE A 79 -3.46 2.02 3.30
CA ILE A 79 -3.01 3.31 3.80
C ILE A 79 -4.01 4.40 3.40
N GLU A 80 -4.60 5.03 4.41
CA GLU A 80 -5.38 6.25 4.26
C GLU A 80 -4.41 7.44 4.27
N LEU A 81 -4.36 8.18 3.17
CA LEU A 81 -3.43 9.29 2.98
C LEU A 81 -4.03 10.63 3.47
N PRO A 82 -3.19 11.59 3.93
CA PRO A 82 -3.67 12.85 4.51
C PRO A 82 -4.49 13.71 3.53
N ASN A 83 -4.41 13.43 2.22
CA ASN A 83 -5.13 14.12 1.15
C ASN A 83 -6.41 13.39 0.70
N GLN A 84 -6.95 12.48 1.52
CA GLN A 84 -8.14 11.66 1.27
C GLN A 84 -8.00 10.65 0.11
N LYS A 85 -6.81 10.45 -0.41
CA LYS A 85 -6.47 9.34 -1.29
C LYS A 85 -6.12 8.11 -0.47
N CYS A 86 -5.99 6.97 -1.12
CA CYS A 86 -5.53 5.78 -0.46
C CYS A 86 -4.54 4.98 -1.32
N MET A 87 -3.78 4.13 -0.61
CA MET A 87 -2.81 3.23 -1.20
C MET A 87 -3.03 1.82 -0.65
N LEU A 88 -2.84 0.82 -1.51
CA LEU A 88 -2.72 -0.57 -1.08
C LEU A 88 -1.34 -1.09 -1.50
N ILE A 89 -0.58 -1.58 -0.54
CA ILE A 89 0.69 -2.28 -0.75
C ILE A 89 0.43 -3.76 -0.50
N ASP A 90 0.60 -4.58 -1.54
CA ASP A 90 0.34 -6.01 -1.54
C ASP A 90 -1.10 -6.41 -1.14
N ALA A 91 -1.45 -7.67 -1.31
CA ALA A 91 -2.81 -8.16 -1.10
C ALA A 91 -2.86 -9.61 -0.55
N GLY A 92 -1.78 -10.02 0.14
CA GLY A 92 -1.69 -11.34 0.76
C GLY A 92 -1.80 -12.51 -0.20
N GLU A 93 -1.95 -13.70 0.37
CA GLU A 93 -2.23 -14.92 -0.39
C GLU A 93 -3.55 -14.85 -1.16
N ASN A 94 -3.70 -15.74 -2.12
CA ASN A 94 -4.99 -15.96 -2.78
C ASN A 94 -6.03 -16.37 -1.72
N MET A 95 -7.23 -15.80 -1.73
CA MET A 95 -8.36 -16.03 -0.81
C MET A 95 -8.63 -14.89 0.19
N TYR A 96 -8.02 -13.72 0.04
CA TYR A 96 -8.35 -12.56 0.89
C TYR A 96 -8.88 -11.36 0.09
N GLY A 97 -9.01 -11.49 -1.23
CA GLY A 97 -9.34 -10.37 -2.12
C GLY A 97 -10.69 -9.73 -1.81
N LYS A 98 -11.70 -10.55 -1.52
CA LYS A 98 -13.03 -10.07 -1.16
C LYS A 98 -13.00 -9.35 0.18
N SER A 99 -12.42 -9.96 1.21
CA SER A 99 -12.38 -9.38 2.55
C SER A 99 -11.53 -8.10 2.61
N ILE A 100 -10.43 -8.02 1.86
CA ILE A 100 -9.64 -6.79 1.69
C ILE A 100 -10.51 -5.70 1.04
N THR A 101 -11.22 -6.04 -0.05
CA THR A 101 -12.09 -5.09 -0.75
C THR A 101 -13.22 -4.59 0.15
N GLU A 102 -13.86 -5.50 0.90
CA GLU A 102 -14.91 -5.14 1.87
C GLU A 102 -14.36 -4.26 3.00
N TYR A 103 -13.15 -4.55 3.51
CA TYR A 103 -12.50 -3.73 4.52
C TYR A 103 -12.30 -2.29 4.03
N ILE A 104 -11.74 -2.13 2.83
CA ILE A 104 -11.49 -0.82 2.21
C ILE A 104 -12.82 -0.07 1.99
N ASN A 105 -13.85 -0.76 1.50
CA ASN A 105 -15.17 -0.17 1.31
C ASN A 105 -15.83 0.26 2.62
N ASN A 106 -15.65 -0.51 3.70
CA ASN A 106 -16.17 -0.18 5.03
C ASN A 106 -15.48 1.06 5.63
N LEU A 107 -14.25 1.37 5.22
CA LEU A 107 -13.57 2.62 5.55
C LEU A 107 -14.05 3.81 4.68
N GLY A 108 -14.95 3.58 3.72
CA GLY A 108 -15.53 4.61 2.86
C GLY A 108 -14.80 4.85 1.53
N TYR A 109 -13.79 4.03 1.20
CA TYR A 109 -13.05 4.16 -0.06
C TYR A 109 -13.69 3.27 -1.13
N THR A 110 -13.98 3.85 -2.30
CA THR A 110 -14.54 3.16 -3.48
C THR A 110 -13.53 2.98 -4.62
N ASN A 111 -12.35 3.53 -4.45
CA ASN A 111 -11.21 3.44 -5.37
C ASN A 111 -9.92 3.24 -4.57
N ILE A 112 -8.91 2.69 -5.23
CA ILE A 112 -7.54 2.60 -4.74
C ILE A 112 -6.70 3.49 -5.66
N ASP A 113 -6.24 4.64 -5.14
CA ASP A 113 -5.49 5.61 -5.95
C ASP A 113 -4.13 5.07 -6.36
N TYR A 114 -3.47 4.37 -5.45
CA TYR A 114 -2.15 3.78 -5.66
C TYR A 114 -2.13 2.32 -5.23
N LEU A 115 -1.85 1.43 -6.16
CA LEU A 115 -1.66 0.00 -5.91
C LEU A 115 -0.19 -0.35 -6.12
N VAL A 116 0.44 -0.92 -5.11
CA VAL A 116 1.85 -1.34 -5.17
C VAL A 116 1.94 -2.84 -4.99
N ALA A 117 2.57 -3.54 -5.93
CA ALA A 117 3.03 -4.90 -5.75
C ALA A 117 4.53 -4.85 -5.44
N THR A 118 4.93 -5.27 -4.25
CA THR A 118 6.34 -5.21 -3.84
C THR A 118 7.19 -6.15 -4.67
N HIS A 119 6.77 -7.38 -4.81
CA HIS A 119 7.40 -8.40 -5.64
C HIS A 119 6.41 -9.54 -5.98
N PRO A 120 6.69 -10.42 -6.95
CA PRO A 120 5.67 -11.30 -7.52
C PRO A 120 5.45 -12.65 -6.78
N HIS A 121 5.71 -12.75 -5.49
CA HIS A 121 5.38 -13.94 -4.71
C HIS A 121 3.89 -13.98 -4.34
N ALA A 122 3.37 -15.20 -4.15
CA ALA A 122 1.95 -15.43 -3.97
C ALA A 122 1.38 -14.87 -2.67
N ASP A 123 2.17 -14.82 -1.62
CA ASP A 123 1.83 -14.24 -0.32
C ASP A 123 1.84 -12.70 -0.30
N HIS A 124 2.16 -12.08 -1.44
CA HIS A 124 2.08 -10.62 -1.68
C HIS A 124 1.05 -10.26 -2.75
N ILE A 125 1.06 -10.96 -3.89
CA ILE A 125 0.16 -10.63 -4.99
C ILE A 125 -0.99 -11.62 -5.19
N GLY A 126 -1.17 -12.57 -4.27
CA GLY A 126 -2.15 -13.66 -4.39
C GLY A 126 -3.56 -13.19 -4.65
N SER A 127 -4.05 -12.28 -3.85
CA SER A 127 -5.39 -11.70 -3.98
C SER A 127 -5.45 -10.45 -4.87
N MET A 128 -4.32 -9.95 -5.36
CA MET A 128 -4.26 -8.65 -6.06
C MET A 128 -5.06 -8.66 -7.37
N ALA A 129 -5.12 -9.78 -8.09
CA ALA A 129 -5.97 -9.92 -9.27
C ALA A 129 -7.47 -9.73 -8.96
N TYR A 130 -7.94 -10.21 -7.80
CA TYR A 130 -9.30 -9.97 -7.32
C TYR A 130 -9.51 -8.49 -7.01
N VAL A 131 -8.60 -7.88 -6.25
CA VAL A 131 -8.64 -6.45 -5.90
C VAL A 131 -8.71 -5.59 -7.16
N VAL A 132 -7.85 -5.85 -8.16
CA VAL A 132 -7.87 -5.13 -9.44
C VAL A 132 -9.21 -5.27 -10.16
N LYS A 133 -9.81 -6.45 -10.17
CA LYS A 133 -11.10 -6.69 -10.85
C LYS A 133 -12.27 -5.97 -10.19
N HIS A 134 -12.28 -5.86 -8.87
CA HIS A 134 -13.45 -5.41 -8.09
C HIS A 134 -13.36 -3.97 -7.58
N ASN A 135 -12.21 -3.30 -7.73
CA ASN A 135 -12.04 -1.89 -7.34
C ASN A 135 -11.67 -1.02 -8.55
N ASN A 136 -11.93 0.27 -8.46
CA ASN A 136 -11.33 1.24 -9.36
C ASN A 136 -9.89 1.47 -8.93
N ILE A 137 -8.94 1.31 -9.85
CA ILE A 137 -7.51 1.46 -9.59
C ILE A 137 -6.99 2.69 -10.36
N GLY A 138 -6.30 3.58 -9.66
CA GLY A 138 -5.64 4.74 -10.26
C GLY A 138 -4.32 4.35 -10.92
N GLU A 139 -3.28 4.27 -10.14
CA GLU A 139 -1.92 3.96 -10.60
C GLU A 139 -1.42 2.65 -10.02
N ILE A 140 -0.72 1.85 -10.83
CA ILE A 140 -0.14 0.58 -10.40
C ILE A 140 1.39 0.66 -10.52
N TYR A 141 2.08 0.31 -9.43
CA TYR A 141 3.53 0.26 -9.34
C TYR A 141 3.98 -1.18 -9.08
N MET A 142 4.88 -1.71 -9.91
CA MET A 142 5.45 -3.04 -9.76
C MET A 142 6.93 -3.01 -10.19
N PRO A 143 7.82 -3.83 -9.62
CA PRO A 143 9.18 -3.95 -10.13
C PRO A 143 9.16 -4.54 -11.55
N LYS A 144 10.18 -4.20 -12.35
CA LYS A 144 10.31 -4.71 -13.72
C LYS A 144 10.89 -6.13 -13.72
N VAL A 145 10.16 -7.07 -13.15
CA VAL A 145 10.50 -8.49 -13.13
C VAL A 145 9.40 -9.32 -13.80
N THR A 146 9.73 -10.52 -14.24
CA THR A 146 8.78 -11.45 -14.82
C THR A 146 8.94 -12.83 -14.18
N THR A 147 7.80 -13.49 -13.96
CA THR A 147 7.77 -14.89 -13.52
C THR A 147 6.66 -15.62 -14.29
N THR A 148 6.71 -16.95 -14.27
CA THR A 148 5.74 -17.82 -14.96
C THR A 148 4.67 -18.36 -14.02
N THR A 149 4.57 -17.82 -12.80
CA THR A 149 3.57 -18.28 -11.84
C THR A 149 2.15 -17.90 -12.28
N LYS A 150 1.19 -18.77 -11.99
CA LYS A 150 -0.20 -18.51 -12.34
C LYS A 150 -0.77 -17.27 -11.66
N THR A 151 -0.34 -17.00 -10.44
CA THR A 151 -0.70 -15.80 -9.68
C THR A 151 -0.30 -14.53 -10.42
N TYR A 152 0.94 -14.47 -10.90
CA TYR A 152 1.45 -13.32 -11.66
C TYR A 152 0.73 -13.17 -13.01
N GLU A 153 0.50 -14.27 -13.74
CA GLU A 153 -0.29 -14.25 -14.99
C GLU A 153 -1.71 -13.74 -14.77
N ASN A 154 -2.38 -14.19 -13.70
CA ASN A 154 -3.73 -13.76 -13.36
C ASN A 154 -3.76 -12.25 -13.05
N LEU A 155 -2.76 -11.73 -12.33
CA LEU A 155 -2.65 -10.30 -12.04
C LEU A 155 -2.47 -9.49 -13.31
N LEU A 156 -1.51 -9.85 -14.18
CA LEU A 156 -1.30 -9.15 -15.45
C LEU A 156 -2.53 -9.21 -16.36
N THR A 157 -3.24 -10.32 -16.36
CA THR A 157 -4.50 -10.46 -17.11
C THR A 157 -5.56 -9.50 -16.58
N ALA A 158 -5.76 -9.44 -15.26
CA ALA A 158 -6.72 -8.53 -14.65
C ALA A 158 -6.41 -7.04 -14.94
N ILE A 159 -5.13 -6.68 -14.93
CA ILE A 159 -4.65 -5.32 -15.27
C ILE A 159 -4.95 -5.02 -16.75
N ALA A 160 -4.63 -5.95 -17.64
CA ALA A 160 -4.85 -5.81 -19.09
C ALA A 160 -6.34 -5.71 -19.44
N ASP A 161 -7.19 -6.56 -18.85
CA ASP A 161 -8.64 -6.59 -19.09
C ASP A 161 -9.32 -5.27 -18.70
N LYS A 162 -8.77 -4.58 -17.69
CA LYS A 162 -9.23 -3.23 -17.28
C LYS A 162 -8.58 -2.09 -18.07
N GLY A 163 -7.68 -2.38 -19.01
CA GLY A 163 -6.96 -1.36 -19.76
C GLY A 163 -6.00 -0.51 -18.91
N LEU A 164 -5.64 -1.01 -17.73
CA LEU A 164 -4.72 -0.33 -16.80
C LEU A 164 -3.27 -0.50 -17.25
N LYS A 165 -2.40 0.37 -16.74
CA LYS A 165 -0.96 0.36 -17.03
C LYS A 165 -0.16 0.18 -15.76
N VAL A 166 0.97 -0.51 -15.88
CA VAL A 166 1.94 -0.68 -14.79
C VAL A 166 3.05 0.34 -14.96
N LYS A 167 3.30 1.11 -13.91
CA LYS A 167 4.51 1.93 -13.76
C LYS A 167 5.62 1.04 -13.18
N SER A 168 6.75 0.99 -13.87
CA SER A 168 7.92 0.22 -13.41
C SER A 168 8.53 0.91 -12.20
N ALA A 169 8.31 0.35 -11.02
CA ALA A 169 8.87 0.85 -9.77
C ALA A 169 10.40 0.66 -9.76
N LYS A 170 11.12 1.71 -9.39
CA LYS A 170 12.57 1.72 -9.23
C LYS A 170 13.03 2.81 -8.27
N ALA A 171 14.20 2.63 -7.69
CA ALA A 171 14.82 3.62 -6.81
C ALA A 171 14.84 5.03 -7.40
N GLY A 172 14.55 6.02 -6.56
CA GLY A 172 14.55 7.44 -6.91
C GLY A 172 13.24 7.95 -7.53
N MET A 173 12.19 7.12 -7.62
CA MET A 173 10.86 7.58 -8.02
C MET A 173 10.09 8.11 -6.81
N ASN A 174 9.34 9.20 -7.04
CA ASN A 174 8.38 9.72 -6.08
C ASN A 174 6.96 9.43 -6.60
N ILE A 175 6.11 8.85 -5.74
CA ILE A 175 4.67 8.72 -6.00
C ILE A 175 3.97 10.03 -5.63
N ILE A 176 4.36 10.60 -4.50
CA ILE A 176 3.96 11.92 -4.02
C ILE A 176 5.23 12.65 -3.57
N ASP A 177 5.33 13.93 -3.92
CA ASP A 177 6.44 14.80 -3.54
C ASP A 177 5.89 16.18 -3.22
N ASP A 178 5.49 16.37 -1.96
CA ASP A 178 4.98 17.61 -1.41
C ASP A 178 5.79 17.97 -0.16
N ASN A 179 5.77 19.24 0.27
CA ASN A 179 6.61 19.74 1.36
C ASN A 179 6.44 18.97 2.68
N ASP A 180 5.18 18.68 3.04
CA ASP A 180 4.84 18.03 4.31
C ASP A 180 4.48 16.56 4.16
N PHE A 181 4.39 16.04 2.93
CA PHE A 181 3.96 14.68 2.66
C PHE A 181 4.63 14.12 1.41
N SER A 182 5.40 13.06 1.57
CA SER A 182 6.04 12.40 0.44
C SER A 182 5.94 10.88 0.52
N ILE A 183 5.90 10.25 -0.67
CA ILE A 183 5.98 8.80 -0.85
C ILE A 183 7.08 8.52 -1.86
N ASN A 184 8.18 7.96 -1.37
CA ASN A 184 9.39 7.72 -2.15
C ASN A 184 9.63 6.22 -2.34
N ILE A 185 10.00 5.82 -3.56
CA ILE A 185 10.46 4.46 -3.86
C ILE A 185 11.99 4.44 -3.72
N LEU A 186 12.49 3.67 -2.74
CA LEU A 186 13.92 3.57 -2.44
C LEU A 186 14.58 2.39 -3.13
N ALA A 187 13.82 1.36 -3.52
CA ALA A 187 14.25 0.15 -4.23
C ALA A 187 13.11 -0.38 -5.12
N PRO A 188 13.40 -1.28 -6.10
CA PRO A 188 14.70 -1.87 -6.36
C PRO A 188 15.69 -0.89 -7.02
N VAL A 189 16.97 -1.00 -6.65
CA VAL A 189 18.08 -0.30 -7.31
C VAL A 189 18.52 -1.09 -8.54
N THR A 190 18.59 -2.41 -8.40
CA THR A 190 18.88 -3.36 -9.47
C THR A 190 17.89 -4.53 -9.37
N ILE A 191 17.71 -5.23 -10.48
CA ILE A 191 16.87 -6.43 -10.50
C ILE A 191 17.72 -7.66 -10.24
N ASP A 192 17.29 -8.49 -9.29
CA ASP A 192 17.89 -9.79 -8.97
C ASP A 192 16.95 -10.90 -9.47
N GLU A 193 17.19 -11.39 -10.69
CA GLU A 193 16.34 -12.43 -11.29
C GLU A 193 16.47 -13.79 -10.60
N ASP A 194 17.56 -14.00 -9.84
CA ASP A 194 17.80 -15.27 -9.10
C ASP A 194 17.05 -15.31 -7.77
N ASN A 195 16.75 -14.14 -7.19
CA ASN A 195 15.97 -14.02 -5.94
C ASN A 195 15.00 -12.84 -6.02
N LEU A 196 13.73 -13.15 -6.29
CA LEU A 196 12.69 -12.15 -6.48
C LEU A 196 12.38 -11.32 -5.22
N ASN A 197 12.74 -11.80 -4.02
CA ASN A 197 12.65 -10.99 -2.79
C ASN A 197 13.53 -9.74 -2.89
N ASN A 198 14.71 -9.87 -3.52
CA ASN A 198 15.64 -8.76 -3.76
C ASN A 198 15.20 -7.83 -4.91
N CYS A 199 13.97 -7.98 -5.39
CA CYS A 199 13.33 -7.03 -6.31
C CYS A 199 12.20 -6.27 -5.64
N SER A 200 12.08 -6.36 -4.32
CA SER A 200 11.00 -5.75 -3.56
C SER A 200 10.98 -4.24 -3.71
N VAL A 201 9.81 -3.68 -3.95
CA VAL A 201 9.62 -2.23 -3.89
C VAL A 201 9.70 -1.80 -2.43
N ILE A 202 10.77 -1.09 -2.08
CA ILE A 202 10.92 -0.46 -0.77
C ILE A 202 10.33 0.94 -0.84
N LEU A 203 9.36 1.22 0.05
CA LEU A 203 8.68 2.50 0.13
C LEU A 203 9.01 3.21 1.45
N LYS A 204 9.26 4.52 1.36
CA LYS A 204 9.30 5.41 2.52
C LYS A 204 8.18 6.43 2.38
N ILE A 205 7.35 6.53 3.41
CA ILE A 205 6.33 7.57 3.56
C ILE A 205 6.82 8.52 4.65
N THR A 206 6.84 9.80 4.35
CA THR A 206 7.12 10.85 5.33
C THR A 206 5.92 11.79 5.39
N TYR A 207 5.40 12.01 6.58
CA TYR A 207 4.34 12.97 6.82
C TYR A 207 4.73 13.87 7.99
N LYS A 208 5.09 15.12 7.66
CA LYS A 208 5.67 16.09 8.59
C LYS A 208 6.90 15.48 9.33
N SER A 209 6.80 15.28 10.66
CA SER A 209 7.91 14.70 11.44
C SER A 209 7.92 13.17 11.51
N ASP A 210 6.85 12.51 11.09
CA ASP A 210 6.71 11.07 11.23
C ASP A 210 7.02 10.34 9.92
N SER A 211 7.56 9.13 10.02
CA SER A 211 7.97 8.38 8.85
C SER A 211 7.78 6.88 9.02
N PHE A 212 7.44 6.25 7.89
CA PHE A 212 7.14 4.82 7.78
C PHE A 212 8.00 4.22 6.67
N LEU A 213 8.63 3.08 6.94
CA LEU A 213 9.42 2.33 5.98
C LEU A 213 8.82 0.95 5.76
N PHE A 214 8.60 0.59 4.50
CA PHE A 214 8.04 -0.70 4.08
C PHE A 214 9.07 -1.41 3.23
N LEU A 215 9.50 -2.60 3.66
CA LEU A 215 10.60 -3.32 3.02
C LEU A 215 10.14 -4.40 2.04
N GLY A 216 8.84 -4.75 2.02
CA GLY A 216 8.40 -5.98 1.36
C GLY A 216 9.20 -7.16 1.92
N ASP A 217 9.76 -7.98 1.04
CA ASP A 217 10.62 -9.10 1.41
C ASP A 217 12.10 -8.87 1.08
N ALA A 218 12.50 -7.60 0.88
CA ALA A 218 13.88 -7.24 0.61
C ALA A 218 14.83 -7.89 1.61
N GLU A 219 15.83 -8.59 1.09
CA GLU A 219 16.85 -9.24 1.87
C GLU A 219 18.12 -8.38 1.92
N LYS A 220 19.10 -8.82 2.71
CA LYS A 220 20.36 -8.10 2.95
C LYS A 220 20.99 -7.58 1.66
N LYS A 221 21.02 -8.41 0.57
CA LYS A 221 21.64 -8.04 -0.71
C LYS A 221 21.02 -6.78 -1.31
N GLU A 222 19.68 -6.66 -1.33
CA GLU A 222 18.99 -5.48 -1.84
C GLU A 222 19.14 -4.30 -0.88
N LEU A 223 18.93 -4.54 0.42
CA LEU A 223 19.02 -3.51 1.45
C LEU A 223 20.38 -2.79 1.49
N GLU A 224 21.47 -3.51 1.17
CA GLU A 224 22.83 -2.93 1.06
C GLU A 224 23.00 -2.04 -0.18
N THR A 225 22.17 -2.18 -1.22
CA THR A 225 22.23 -1.33 -2.42
C THR A 225 21.56 0.02 -2.23
N VAL A 226 20.67 0.15 -1.25
CA VAL A 226 19.91 1.38 -1.00
C VAL A 226 20.82 2.44 -0.39
N THR A 227 21.09 3.50 -1.14
CA THR A 227 21.92 4.65 -0.68
C THR A 227 21.07 5.81 -0.14
N ALA A 228 19.77 5.83 -0.44
CA ALA A 228 18.84 6.82 0.07
C ALA A 228 18.65 6.70 1.59
N ASP A 229 18.12 7.76 2.19
CA ASP A 229 17.80 7.78 3.62
C ASP A 229 16.65 6.80 3.94
N MET A 230 16.96 5.79 4.76
CA MET A 230 16.02 4.77 5.24
C MET A 230 15.54 5.02 6.67
N SER A 231 15.95 6.12 7.32
CA SER A 231 15.52 6.42 8.68
C SER A 231 13.98 6.48 8.74
N ALA A 232 13.38 5.84 9.74
CA ALA A 232 11.92 5.83 9.89
C ALA A 232 11.52 5.51 11.33
N GLU A 233 10.48 6.18 11.84
CA GLU A 233 9.93 5.91 13.15
C GLU A 233 9.22 4.55 13.21
N VAL A 234 8.52 4.17 12.13
CA VAL A 234 7.78 2.91 12.03
C VAL A 234 8.38 2.06 10.91
N LEU A 235 8.78 0.85 11.24
CA LEU A 235 9.33 -0.13 10.31
C LEU A 235 8.32 -1.28 10.09
N LYS A 236 7.86 -1.48 8.84
CA LYS A 236 7.33 -2.79 8.44
C LYS A 236 8.52 -3.72 8.19
N VAL A 237 8.69 -4.66 9.11
CA VAL A 237 9.82 -5.61 9.08
C VAL A 237 9.78 -6.44 7.81
N GLY A 238 10.91 -6.56 7.15
CA GLY A 238 11.01 -7.29 5.88
C GLY A 238 10.88 -8.80 6.05
N HIS A 239 10.33 -9.43 5.02
CA HIS A 239 10.25 -10.88 4.85
C HIS A 239 9.66 -11.58 6.08
N HIS A 240 8.53 -11.06 6.57
CA HIS A 240 7.76 -11.59 7.71
C HIS A 240 8.59 -11.88 8.97
N GLY A 241 9.66 -11.09 9.19
CA GLY A 241 10.58 -11.30 10.30
C GLY A 241 11.65 -12.35 10.05
N SER A 242 11.99 -12.64 8.78
CA SER A 242 13.12 -13.47 8.41
C SER A 242 14.45 -12.86 8.86
N ARG A 243 15.39 -13.71 9.29
CA ARG A 243 16.77 -13.33 9.59
C ARG A 243 17.57 -12.87 8.36
N THR A 244 17.08 -13.17 7.14
CA THR A 244 17.75 -12.77 5.89
C THR A 244 17.52 -11.29 5.58
N SER A 245 16.46 -10.69 6.13
CA SER A 245 16.08 -9.28 5.95
C SER A 245 16.55 -8.42 7.12
N THR A 246 16.24 -8.80 8.37
CA THR A 246 16.50 -7.97 9.54
C THR A 246 17.92 -8.18 10.06
N THR A 247 18.80 -7.21 9.83
CA THR A 247 20.19 -7.22 10.27
C THR A 247 20.47 -6.04 11.24
N LYS A 248 21.56 -6.16 12.02
CA LYS A 248 22.00 -5.06 12.88
C LYS A 248 22.25 -3.77 12.08
N ALA A 249 22.94 -3.88 10.94
CA ALA A 249 23.22 -2.73 10.07
C ALA A 249 21.94 -2.07 9.53
N LEU A 250 20.89 -2.85 9.24
CA LEU A 250 19.60 -2.29 8.86
C LEU A 250 18.99 -1.49 10.01
N LEU A 251 18.94 -2.06 11.22
CA LEU A 251 18.34 -1.38 12.37
C LEU A 251 19.12 -0.13 12.77
N GLU A 252 20.45 -0.14 12.66
CA GLU A 252 21.29 1.06 12.85
C GLU A 252 20.97 2.14 11.81
N LYS A 253 20.65 1.77 10.57
CA LYS A 253 20.33 2.69 9.46
C LYS A 253 18.90 3.25 9.58
N VAL A 254 17.94 2.40 9.94
CA VAL A 254 16.53 2.79 10.06
C VAL A 254 16.24 3.49 11.38
N ASN A 255 16.83 3.02 12.47
CA ASN A 255 16.64 3.49 13.85
C ASN A 255 15.14 3.60 14.23
N PRO A 256 14.35 2.53 14.07
CA PRO A 256 12.90 2.58 14.28
C PRO A 256 12.58 2.58 15.78
N LYS A 257 11.47 3.24 16.12
CA LYS A 257 10.87 3.17 17.46
C LYS A 257 9.84 2.04 17.53
N TYR A 258 9.13 1.84 16.43
CA TYR A 258 8.08 0.83 16.31
C TYR A 258 8.37 -0.10 15.12
N ALA A 259 8.00 -1.36 15.27
CA ALA A 259 8.08 -2.33 14.19
C ALA A 259 6.76 -3.11 14.07
N VAL A 260 6.35 -3.40 12.84
CA VAL A 260 5.23 -4.30 12.56
C VAL A 260 5.72 -5.48 11.75
N ILE A 261 5.37 -6.69 12.18
CA ILE A 261 5.63 -7.93 11.44
C ILE A 261 4.29 -8.49 10.98
N SER A 262 4.06 -8.56 9.68
CA SER A 262 2.91 -9.25 9.09
C SER A 262 3.29 -10.70 8.86
N LEU A 263 2.52 -11.63 9.43
CA LEU A 263 2.76 -13.08 9.29
C LEU A 263 1.53 -13.86 9.76
N GLY A 264 1.46 -15.11 9.34
CA GLY A 264 0.42 -16.05 9.78
C GLY A 264 0.80 -16.81 11.04
N LYS A 265 -0.19 -17.06 11.88
CA LYS A 265 -0.05 -17.95 13.03
C LYS A 265 0.33 -19.35 12.56
N ASP A 266 1.26 -19.98 13.27
CA ASP A 266 1.71 -21.36 13.00
C ASP A 266 2.25 -21.55 11.56
N ASN A 267 2.86 -20.49 10.96
CA ASN A 267 3.41 -20.57 9.63
C ASN A 267 4.54 -21.60 9.54
N SER A 268 4.66 -22.27 8.38
CA SER A 268 5.65 -23.34 8.15
C SER A 268 7.09 -22.83 7.98
N TYR A 269 7.30 -21.52 7.88
CA TYR A 269 8.62 -20.90 7.68
C TYR A 269 9.38 -20.72 8.99
N GLY A 270 8.68 -20.83 10.13
CA GLY A 270 9.24 -20.54 11.45
C GLY A 270 9.46 -19.05 11.69
N HIS A 271 8.74 -18.21 10.96
CA HIS A 271 8.73 -16.75 11.14
C HIS A 271 7.82 -16.34 12.31
N PRO A 272 8.15 -15.23 13.01
CA PRO A 272 9.40 -14.50 12.91
C PRO A 272 10.54 -15.31 13.53
N HIS A 273 11.73 -15.27 12.96
CA HIS A 273 12.87 -15.94 13.55
C HIS A 273 13.20 -15.35 14.93
N LYS A 274 13.56 -16.20 15.89
CA LYS A 274 13.95 -15.79 17.24
C LYS A 274 15.09 -14.76 17.25
N SER A 275 16.02 -14.86 16.29
CA SER A 275 17.12 -13.91 16.13
C SER A 275 16.63 -12.52 15.73
N THR A 276 15.58 -12.44 14.90
CA THR A 276 14.96 -11.16 14.51
C THR A 276 14.29 -10.50 15.70
N LEU A 277 13.48 -11.25 16.46
CA LEU A 277 12.82 -10.69 17.67
C LEU A 277 13.84 -10.24 18.72
N LYS A 278 14.88 -11.05 18.95
CA LYS A 278 15.96 -10.68 19.87
C LYS A 278 16.67 -9.41 19.44
N LEU A 279 16.92 -9.25 18.13
CA LEU A 279 17.61 -8.08 17.61
C LEU A 279 16.74 -6.81 17.73
N LEU A 280 15.44 -6.90 17.46
CA LEU A 280 14.49 -5.80 17.67
C LEU A 280 14.44 -5.38 19.15
N ASP A 281 14.38 -6.34 20.06
CA ASP A 281 14.40 -6.12 21.51
C ASP A 281 15.73 -5.45 21.98
N GLU A 282 16.88 -5.93 21.50
CA GLU A 282 18.21 -5.34 21.79
C GLU A 282 18.31 -3.86 21.34
N PHE A 283 17.57 -3.47 20.28
CA PHE A 283 17.48 -2.09 19.81
C PHE A 283 16.38 -1.28 20.51
N GLY A 284 15.62 -1.89 21.43
CA GLY A 284 14.52 -1.24 22.14
C GLY A 284 13.32 -0.92 21.25
N VAL A 285 13.14 -1.67 20.17
CA VAL A 285 12.04 -1.46 19.21
C VAL A 285 10.76 -2.11 19.72
N GLU A 286 9.72 -1.32 19.93
CA GLU A 286 8.41 -1.84 20.28
C GLU A 286 7.78 -2.56 19.08
N THR A 287 7.54 -3.87 19.23
CA THR A 287 7.19 -4.74 18.09
C THR A 287 5.76 -5.27 18.20
N TYR A 288 5.01 -5.13 17.12
CA TYR A 288 3.65 -5.64 16.93
C TYR A 288 3.63 -6.72 15.87
N ARG A 289 2.74 -7.72 16.02
CA ARG A 289 2.66 -8.87 15.11
C ARG A 289 1.21 -9.13 14.74
N THR A 290 0.92 -9.32 13.45
CA THR A 290 -0.46 -9.58 13.01
C THR A 290 -1.01 -10.91 13.50
N ASP A 291 -0.18 -11.93 13.67
CA ASP A 291 -0.60 -13.26 14.19
C ASP A 291 -0.95 -13.27 15.69
N GLU A 292 -0.53 -12.23 16.42
CA GLU A 292 -0.84 -12.07 17.86
C GLU A 292 -1.82 -10.93 18.12
N ASN A 293 -1.75 -9.85 17.33
CA ASN A 293 -2.49 -8.62 17.57
C ASN A 293 -3.67 -8.42 16.60
N GLY A 294 -3.86 -9.33 15.61
CA GLY A 294 -4.79 -9.09 14.50
C GLY A 294 -4.32 -7.93 13.62
N THR A 295 -5.22 -7.29 12.90
CA THR A 295 -4.89 -6.09 12.13
C THR A 295 -4.39 -4.97 13.06
N VAL A 296 -3.22 -4.42 12.74
CA VAL A 296 -2.57 -3.31 13.47
C VAL A 296 -2.78 -2.02 12.68
N VAL A 297 -3.24 -0.97 13.34
CA VAL A 297 -3.43 0.35 12.71
C VAL A 297 -2.56 1.38 13.42
N ILE A 298 -1.69 2.05 12.67
CA ILE A 298 -0.83 3.13 13.16
C ILE A 298 -1.23 4.42 12.45
N SER A 299 -1.68 5.41 13.22
CA SER A 299 -2.17 6.68 12.69
C SER A 299 -1.35 7.86 13.24
N THR A 300 -1.21 8.91 12.43
CA THR A 300 -0.56 10.16 12.81
C THR A 300 -1.18 11.38 12.14
N GLU A 301 -1.09 12.52 12.83
CA GLU A 301 -1.34 13.86 12.27
C GLU A 301 -0.01 14.58 11.96
N GLY A 302 1.12 13.87 12.05
CA GLY A 302 2.46 14.34 11.75
C GLY A 302 3.26 14.84 12.96
N SER A 303 2.88 14.44 14.17
CA SER A 303 3.59 14.79 15.42
C SER A 303 3.52 13.68 16.47
N GLY A 304 3.85 12.46 16.04
CA GLY A 304 3.81 11.25 16.84
C GLY A 304 2.64 10.34 16.46
N VAL A 305 2.83 9.05 16.70
CA VAL A 305 1.91 7.99 16.25
C VAL A 305 1.00 7.50 17.35
N THR A 306 -0.20 7.09 16.96
CA THR A 306 -1.18 6.36 17.79
C THR A 306 -1.34 4.95 17.24
N ILE A 307 -1.32 3.94 18.10
CA ILE A 307 -1.37 2.53 17.70
C ILE A 307 -2.64 1.88 18.23
N LYS A 308 -3.38 1.21 17.36
CA LYS A 308 -4.57 0.42 17.69
C LYS A 308 -4.37 -1.00 17.20
N MET A 309 -4.78 -1.97 18.03
CA MET A 309 -4.69 -3.40 17.76
C MET A 309 -6.07 -4.06 17.91
N GLY A 310 -6.16 -5.34 17.50
CA GLY A 310 -7.38 -6.12 17.66
C GLY A 310 -8.48 -5.75 16.68
N GLN A 311 -8.14 -5.01 15.60
CA GLN A 311 -9.04 -4.84 14.49
C GLN A 311 -9.27 -6.20 13.81
N THR A 312 -10.39 -6.33 13.11
CA THR A 312 -10.84 -7.60 12.52
C THR A 312 -9.76 -8.24 11.64
N SER A 313 -9.41 -9.49 11.90
CA SER A 313 -8.62 -10.31 10.97
C SER A 313 -9.40 -10.51 9.67
N MET A 314 -8.72 -10.51 8.54
CA MET A 314 -9.36 -10.77 7.25
C MET A 314 -9.87 -12.21 7.20
N LYS A 315 -11.09 -12.40 6.71
CA LYS A 315 -11.64 -13.72 6.49
C LYS A 315 -11.17 -14.28 5.16
N ARG A 316 -10.89 -15.57 5.13
CA ARG A 316 -10.66 -16.26 3.84
C ARG A 316 -11.93 -16.24 3.02
N ASP A 317 -11.79 -15.93 1.75
CA ASP A 317 -12.89 -15.98 0.78
C ASP A 317 -13.30 -17.46 0.58
N GLU A 318 -14.59 -17.77 0.60
CA GLU A 318 -15.13 -19.11 0.36
C GLU A 318 -15.05 -19.51 -1.12
#